data_b53626646fa635cbf268c51efc725ab6
#
_entry.id   b53626646fa635cbf268c51efc725ab6
#
_cell.length_a   1.000
_cell.length_b   1.000
_cell.length_c   1.000
_cell.angle_alpha   90.00
_cell.angle_beta   90.00
_cell.angle_gamma   90.00
#
_symmetry.space_group_name_H-M   'P 1'
#
loop_
_entity.id
_entity.type
_entity.pdbx_description
1 polymer ?
#
loop_
_entity_poly.entity_id
_entity_poly.type
_entity_poly.pdbx_seq_one_letter_code
_entity_poly.pdbx_strand_id
1 'polypeptide(L)'
;EADDQELLIRGFSDNEPKEVLDELYVDDAADLVEEMPANVVKRILKNADPEMRKSINQILRYPEYSAGSIMTTEFVSLRPHMTVEEAILRIRRQGVDKETIYTCYVTKDRTLVGLVTVKDLLLCD
;
A
#
# COMPACT_ATOMS: atom_id res chain seq x y z
N GLU A 1 12.78 -16.96 4.47
CA GLU A 1 12.74 -17.60 3.13
C GLU A 1 11.34 -18.18 2.89
N ALA A 2 10.91 -18.37 1.62
CA ALA A 2 9.54 -18.77 1.25
C ALA A 2 9.06 -20.05 1.99
N ASP A 3 9.94 -21.01 2.17
CA ASP A 3 9.63 -22.26 2.87
C ASP A 3 9.30 -22.05 4.36
N ASP A 4 9.96 -21.11 5.00
CA ASP A 4 9.73 -20.78 6.43
C ASP A 4 8.41 -20.05 6.58
N GLN A 5 8.06 -19.18 5.63
CA GLN A 5 6.80 -18.43 5.58
C GLN A 5 5.62 -19.37 5.30
N GLU A 6 5.78 -20.33 4.38
CA GLU A 6 4.76 -21.35 4.12
C GLU A 6 4.49 -22.23 5.36
N LEU A 7 5.55 -22.63 6.10
CA LEU A 7 5.42 -23.39 7.34
C LEU A 7 4.67 -22.61 8.44
N LEU A 8 4.95 -21.31 8.57
CA LEU A 8 4.24 -20.44 9.51
C LEU A 8 2.76 -20.35 9.16
N ILE A 9 2.42 -20.14 7.89
CA ILE A 9 1.02 -19.98 7.43
C ILE A 9 0.23 -21.30 7.51
N ARG A 10 0.89 -22.45 7.34
CA ARG A 10 0.24 -23.76 7.55
C ARG A 10 -0.11 -24.03 9.00
N GLY A 11 0.60 -23.41 9.94
CA GLY A 11 0.32 -23.49 11.39
C GLY A 11 -0.81 -22.60 11.87
N PHE A 12 -1.22 -21.60 11.08
CA PHE A 12 -2.26 -20.64 11.45
C PHE A 12 -3.68 -21.20 11.19
N SER A 13 -4.62 -20.82 12.05
CA SER A 13 -6.05 -21.01 11.80
C SER A 13 -6.49 -20.18 10.58
N ASP A 14 -7.67 -20.45 10.00
CA ASP A 14 -8.13 -19.76 8.78
C ASP A 14 -8.30 -18.24 8.92
N ASN A 15 -8.32 -17.70 10.15
CA ASN A 15 -8.45 -16.26 10.41
C ASN A 15 -7.11 -15.54 10.61
N GLU A 16 -6.09 -16.23 11.13
CA GLU A 16 -4.77 -15.63 11.42
C GLU A 16 -4.04 -15.12 10.17
N PRO A 17 -4.07 -15.81 9.01
CA PRO A 17 -3.49 -15.28 7.78
C PRO A 17 -4.13 -13.99 7.28
N LYS A 18 -5.42 -13.78 7.59
CA LYS A 18 -6.12 -12.54 7.28
C LYS A 18 -5.59 -11.38 8.13
N GLU A 19 -5.47 -11.58 9.44
CA GLU A 19 -4.99 -10.56 10.38
C GLU A 19 -3.56 -10.12 10.02
N VAL A 20 -2.68 -11.07 9.67
CA VAL A 20 -1.32 -10.77 9.21
C VAL A 20 -1.33 -9.95 7.91
N LEU A 21 -2.17 -10.33 6.94
CA LEU A 21 -2.25 -9.62 5.66
C LEU A 21 -2.81 -8.20 5.82
N ASP A 22 -3.80 -8.03 6.70
CA ASP A 22 -4.44 -6.73 6.97
C ASP A 22 -3.50 -5.76 7.73
N GLU A 23 -2.42 -6.26 8.35
CA GLU A 23 -1.39 -5.46 9.02
C GLU A 23 -0.21 -5.10 8.10
N LEU A 24 -0.08 -5.72 6.92
CA LEU A 24 0.97 -5.43 5.95
C LEU A 24 0.58 -4.28 5.02
N TYR A 25 1.59 -3.54 4.55
CA TYR A 25 1.41 -2.66 3.39
C TYR A 25 1.18 -3.47 2.12
N VAL A 26 0.56 -2.84 1.13
CA VAL A 26 0.07 -3.55 -0.08
C VAL A 26 1.21 -4.18 -0.89
N ASP A 27 2.36 -3.52 -0.98
CA ASP A 27 3.55 -4.02 -1.67
C ASP A 27 4.16 -5.23 -0.94
N ASP A 28 4.36 -5.15 0.37
CA ASP A 28 4.82 -6.27 1.21
C ASP A 28 3.85 -7.47 1.13
N ALA A 29 2.54 -7.19 1.13
CA ALA A 29 1.52 -8.21 0.97
C ALA A 29 1.54 -8.85 -0.42
N ALA A 30 1.85 -8.09 -1.47
CA ALA A 30 2.00 -8.59 -2.83
C ALA A 30 3.23 -9.49 -2.97
N ASP A 31 4.38 -9.07 -2.43
CA ASP A 31 5.62 -9.86 -2.41
C ASP A 31 5.41 -11.18 -1.67
N LEU A 32 4.77 -11.13 -0.50
CA LEU A 32 4.44 -12.34 0.27
C LEU A 32 3.57 -13.31 -0.52
N VAL A 33 2.56 -12.79 -1.22
CA VAL A 33 1.64 -13.59 -2.05
C VAL A 33 2.35 -14.18 -3.26
N GLU A 34 3.30 -13.48 -3.88
CA GLU A 34 4.06 -13.96 -5.04
C GLU A 34 4.97 -15.14 -4.69
N GLU A 35 5.52 -15.16 -3.49
CA GLU A 35 6.38 -16.25 -2.99
C GLU A 35 5.62 -17.51 -2.56
N MET A 36 4.28 -17.44 -2.44
CA MET A 36 3.47 -18.53 -1.89
C MET A 36 2.91 -19.48 -2.96
N PRO A 37 2.69 -20.76 -2.62
CA PRO A 37 1.96 -21.69 -3.48
C PRO A 37 0.53 -21.22 -3.78
N ALA A 38 0.06 -21.43 -5.03
CA ALA A 38 -1.22 -20.93 -5.53
C ALA A 38 -2.45 -21.34 -4.68
N ASN A 39 -2.42 -22.50 -4.03
CA ASN A 39 -3.48 -22.97 -3.14
C ASN A 39 -3.55 -22.16 -1.83
N VAL A 40 -2.39 -21.74 -1.32
CA VAL A 40 -2.27 -20.87 -0.13
C VAL A 40 -2.75 -19.45 -0.47
N VAL A 41 -2.24 -18.90 -1.59
CA VAL A 41 -2.66 -17.59 -2.12
C VAL A 41 -4.17 -17.50 -2.27
N LYS A 42 -4.80 -18.50 -2.88
CA LYS A 42 -6.26 -18.53 -3.08
C LYS A 42 -7.03 -18.48 -1.75
N ARG A 43 -6.53 -19.16 -0.72
CA ARG A 43 -7.15 -19.16 0.62
C ARG A 43 -6.99 -17.80 1.30
N ILE A 44 -5.80 -17.23 1.26
CA ILE A 44 -5.48 -15.92 1.85
C ILE A 44 -6.31 -14.83 1.18
N LEU A 45 -6.24 -14.71 -0.14
CA LEU A 45 -6.97 -13.68 -0.88
C LEU A 45 -8.49 -13.82 -0.79
N LYS A 46 -9.02 -15.03 -0.55
CA LYS A 46 -10.46 -15.22 -0.32
C LYS A 46 -10.93 -14.54 0.96
N ASN A 47 -10.08 -14.54 1.98
CA ASN A 47 -10.41 -14.01 3.31
C ASN A 47 -9.93 -12.55 3.51
N ALA A 48 -9.07 -12.03 2.63
CA ALA A 48 -8.57 -10.66 2.68
C ALA A 48 -9.68 -9.63 2.44
N ASP A 49 -9.46 -8.42 2.97
CA ASP A 49 -10.31 -7.27 2.67
C ASP A 49 -10.42 -7.04 1.15
N PRO A 50 -11.61 -6.70 0.61
CA PRO A 50 -11.80 -6.48 -0.82
C PRO A 50 -10.89 -5.42 -1.44
N GLU A 51 -10.60 -4.32 -0.73
CA GLU A 51 -9.71 -3.26 -1.22
C GLU A 51 -8.25 -3.72 -1.22
N MET A 52 -7.80 -4.39 -0.15
CA MET A 52 -6.48 -5.01 -0.07
C MET A 52 -6.27 -6.01 -1.22
N ARG A 53 -7.21 -6.93 -1.42
CA ARG A 53 -7.18 -7.91 -2.51
C ARG A 53 -7.09 -7.25 -3.89
N LYS A 54 -7.83 -6.18 -4.12
CA LYS A 54 -7.80 -5.42 -5.37
C LYS A 54 -6.43 -4.79 -5.60
N SER A 55 -5.85 -4.22 -4.56
CA SER A 55 -4.54 -3.57 -4.59
C SER A 55 -3.42 -4.57 -4.84
N ILE A 56 -3.40 -5.70 -4.14
CA ILE A 56 -2.47 -6.81 -4.38
C ILE A 56 -2.58 -7.29 -5.83
N ASN A 57 -3.79 -7.59 -6.32
CA ASN A 57 -4.00 -8.02 -7.71
C ASN A 57 -3.59 -6.96 -8.74
N GLN A 58 -3.57 -5.69 -8.39
CA GLN A 58 -3.07 -4.62 -9.27
C GLN A 58 -1.54 -4.70 -9.37
N ILE A 59 -0.83 -4.84 -8.25
CA ILE A 59 0.64 -4.94 -8.22
C ILE A 59 1.10 -6.19 -8.97
N LEU A 60 0.51 -7.34 -8.71
CA LEU A 60 0.84 -8.62 -9.36
C LEU A 60 0.61 -8.65 -10.89
N ARG A 61 0.00 -7.63 -11.48
CA ARG A 61 -0.12 -7.49 -12.95
C ARG A 61 1.09 -6.86 -13.61
N TYR A 62 1.94 -6.20 -12.86
CA TYR A 62 3.14 -5.59 -13.41
C TYR A 62 4.22 -6.64 -13.62
N PRO A 63 5.04 -6.51 -14.69
CA PRO A 63 6.17 -7.40 -14.90
C PRO A 63 7.14 -7.33 -13.71
N GLU A 64 7.68 -8.48 -13.34
CA GLU A 64 8.77 -8.59 -12.37
C GLU A 64 9.92 -7.63 -12.72
N TYR A 65 10.55 -7.01 -11.72
CA TYR A 65 11.60 -5.99 -11.88
C TYR A 65 11.16 -4.69 -12.60
N SER A 66 9.87 -4.44 -12.73
CA SER A 66 9.36 -3.14 -13.18
C SER A 66 9.13 -2.19 -12.00
N ALA A 67 9.04 -0.88 -12.26
CA ALA A 67 8.68 0.09 -11.24
C ALA A 67 7.30 -0.20 -10.61
N GLY A 68 6.38 -0.78 -11.38
CA GLY A 68 5.05 -1.15 -10.91
C GLY A 68 5.04 -2.31 -9.93
N SER A 69 6.01 -3.24 -10.02
CA SER A 69 6.10 -4.40 -9.11
C SER A 69 6.68 -4.05 -7.72
N ILE A 70 7.37 -2.92 -7.61
CA ILE A 70 8.02 -2.47 -6.36
C ILE A 70 7.46 -1.14 -5.84
N MET A 71 6.34 -0.64 -6.40
CA MET A 71 5.75 0.62 -5.99
C MET A 71 4.79 0.42 -4.82
N THR A 72 4.76 1.37 -3.89
CA THR A 72 3.63 1.50 -2.98
C THR A 72 2.48 2.27 -3.63
N THR A 73 1.25 1.91 -3.29
CA THR A 73 0.04 2.68 -3.62
C THR A 73 -0.47 3.49 -2.42
N GLU A 74 0.20 3.37 -1.27
CA GLU A 74 -0.21 3.92 0.01
C GLU A 74 0.50 5.23 0.33
N PHE A 75 0.21 6.24 -0.47
CA PHE A 75 0.72 7.61 -0.33
C PHE A 75 -0.40 8.64 -0.25
N VAL A 76 -0.07 9.85 0.20
CA VAL A 76 -1.01 10.97 0.23
C VAL A 76 -0.93 11.77 -1.08
N SER A 77 -2.09 11.89 -1.74
CA SER A 77 -2.25 12.73 -2.93
C SER A 77 -2.95 14.05 -2.59
N LEU A 78 -2.36 15.15 -3.02
CA LEU A 78 -2.88 16.51 -2.87
C LEU A 78 -3.36 17.06 -4.22
N ARG A 79 -4.08 18.18 -4.18
CA ARG A 79 -4.54 18.91 -5.37
C ARG A 79 -3.85 20.26 -5.47
N PRO A 80 -3.60 20.81 -6.70
CA PRO A 80 -2.87 22.06 -6.89
C PRO A 80 -3.50 23.29 -6.23
N HIS A 81 -4.80 23.28 -6.00
CA HIS A 81 -5.56 24.41 -5.43
C HIS A 81 -5.73 24.34 -3.92
N MET A 82 -5.23 23.30 -3.27
CA MET A 82 -5.29 23.17 -1.83
C MET A 82 -4.39 24.19 -1.14
N THR A 83 -4.88 24.79 -0.08
CA THR A 83 -4.06 25.56 0.86
C THR A 83 -3.21 24.62 1.71
N VAL A 84 -2.20 25.17 2.39
CA VAL A 84 -1.36 24.43 3.34
C VAL A 84 -2.20 23.79 4.44
N GLU A 85 -3.17 24.52 4.99
CA GLU A 85 -4.08 24.00 6.03
C GLU A 85 -4.90 22.82 5.53
N GLU A 86 -5.46 22.91 4.33
CA GLU A 86 -6.23 21.83 3.71
C GLU A 86 -5.36 20.60 3.45
N ALA A 87 -4.11 20.79 3.02
CA ALA A 87 -3.15 19.71 2.82
C ALA A 87 -2.81 19.01 4.14
N ILE A 88 -2.53 19.75 5.20
CA ILE A 88 -2.27 19.19 6.54
C ILE A 88 -3.48 18.43 7.07
N LEU A 89 -4.69 18.98 6.93
CA LEU A 89 -5.92 18.29 7.33
C LEU A 89 -6.11 16.98 6.56
N ARG A 90 -5.79 16.98 5.27
CA ARG A 90 -5.86 15.77 4.44
C ARG A 90 -4.84 14.72 4.88
N ILE A 91 -3.60 15.12 5.16
CA ILE A 91 -2.56 14.23 5.69
C ILE A 91 -3.01 13.61 7.01
N ARG A 92 -3.54 14.41 7.94
CA ARG A 92 -4.04 13.93 9.24
C ARG A 92 -5.17 12.90 9.10
N ARG A 93 -6.04 13.05 8.11
CA ARG A 93 -7.18 12.15 7.89
C ARG A 93 -6.81 10.86 7.16
N GLN A 94 -5.88 10.93 6.22
CA GLN A 94 -5.56 9.82 5.32
C GLN A 94 -4.22 9.16 5.64
N GLY A 95 -3.32 9.86 6.33
CA GLY A 95 -1.95 9.40 6.55
C GLY A 95 -1.81 8.28 7.57
N VAL A 96 -2.85 8.01 8.37
CA VAL A 96 -2.83 6.93 9.38
C VAL A 96 -2.65 5.56 8.71
N ASP A 97 -3.32 5.37 7.54
CA ASP A 97 -3.32 4.11 6.80
C ASP A 97 -2.38 4.18 5.59
N LYS A 98 -1.37 5.06 5.61
CA LYS A 98 -0.41 5.21 4.53
C LYS A 98 0.98 4.81 4.97
N GLU A 99 1.69 4.06 4.14
CA GLU A 99 3.07 3.66 4.35
C GLU A 99 3.98 4.89 4.59
N THR A 100 3.74 5.96 3.84
CA THR A 100 4.50 7.20 3.99
C THR A 100 3.66 8.46 3.83
N ILE A 101 3.98 9.47 4.65
CA ILE A 101 3.43 10.81 4.56
C ILE A 101 4.51 11.88 4.32
N TYR A 102 5.80 11.50 4.31
CA TYR A 102 6.91 12.45 4.21
C TYR A 102 6.90 13.23 2.91
N THR A 103 6.56 12.57 1.81
CA THR A 103 6.39 13.17 0.49
C THR A 103 4.95 13.00 0.04
N CYS A 104 4.28 14.12 -0.22
CA CYS A 104 2.94 14.14 -0.78
C CYS A 104 3.01 14.51 -2.27
N TYR A 105 2.23 13.81 -3.09
CA TYR A 105 2.24 14.02 -4.54
C TYR A 105 1.09 14.91 -4.96
N VAL A 106 1.39 16.00 -5.67
CA VAL A 106 0.37 16.90 -6.19
C VAL A 106 -0.07 16.43 -7.56
N THR A 107 -1.36 16.08 -7.68
CA THR A 107 -1.91 15.51 -8.90
C THR A 107 -3.09 16.33 -9.43
N LYS A 108 -3.16 16.45 -10.77
CA LYS A 108 -4.28 17.03 -11.50
C LYS A 108 -4.69 16.06 -12.61
N ASP A 109 -5.95 15.69 -12.66
CA ASP A 109 -6.52 14.79 -13.68
C ASP A 109 -5.67 13.52 -13.91
N ARG A 110 -5.25 12.88 -12.79
CA ARG A 110 -4.38 11.69 -12.74
C ARG A 110 -2.93 11.93 -13.23
N THR A 111 -2.54 13.16 -13.48
CA THR A 111 -1.18 13.53 -13.85
C THR A 111 -0.46 14.08 -12.65
N LEU A 112 0.76 13.62 -12.41
CA LEU A 112 1.66 14.19 -11.41
C LEU A 112 2.13 15.57 -11.90
N VAL A 113 1.83 16.61 -11.14
CA VAL A 113 2.23 17.99 -11.46
C VAL A 113 3.29 18.54 -10.51
N GLY A 114 3.52 17.89 -9.40
CA GLY A 114 4.55 18.26 -8.43
C GLY A 114 4.53 17.39 -7.19
N LEU A 115 5.43 17.70 -6.29
CA LEU A 115 5.49 17.10 -4.96
C LEU A 115 5.72 18.19 -3.91
N VAL A 116 5.33 17.89 -2.66
CA VAL A 116 5.58 18.75 -1.50
C VAL A 116 5.88 17.83 -0.31
N THR A 117 6.85 18.20 0.49
CA THR A 117 7.18 17.44 1.68
C THR A 117 6.38 17.95 2.89
N VAL A 118 6.20 17.10 3.90
CA VAL A 118 5.61 17.54 5.18
C VAL A 118 6.42 18.67 5.80
N LYS A 119 7.75 18.64 5.63
CA LYS A 119 8.63 19.72 6.08
C LYS A 119 8.29 21.04 5.41
N ASP A 120 8.05 21.06 4.10
CA ASP A 120 7.67 22.26 3.36
C ASP A 120 6.34 22.82 3.87
N LEU A 121 5.36 21.94 4.09
CA LEU A 121 4.05 22.34 4.63
C LEU A 121 4.11 22.88 6.05
N LEU A 122 5.03 22.38 6.88
CA LEU A 122 5.20 22.86 8.26
C LEU A 122 5.98 24.18 8.36
N LEU A 123 6.82 24.50 7.37
CA LEU A 123 7.68 25.66 7.34
C LEU A 123 7.16 26.77 6.41
N CYS A 124 6.04 26.53 5.73
CA CYS A 124 5.38 27.54 4.90
C CYS A 124 4.58 28.50 5.79
N ASP A 125 4.78 29.81 5.58
CA ASP A 125 4.04 30.90 6.24
C ASP A 125 2.59 30.99 5.71
#